data_fe3fb91e47cdf65d48858fc719e903cd
#
_entry.id   fe3fb91e47cdf65d48858fc719e903cd
#
_cell.length_a   1.000
_cell.length_b   1.000
_cell.length_c   1.000
_cell.angle_alpha   90.00
_cell.angle_beta   90.00
_cell.angle_gamma   90.00
#
_symmetry.space_group_name_H-M   'P 1'
#
loop_
_entity.id
_entity.type
_entity.pdbx_description
1 polymer ?
#
loop_
_entity_poly.entity_id
_entity_poly.type
_entity_poly.pdbx_seq_one_letter_code
_entity_poly.pdbx_strand_id
1 'polypeptide(L)'
;DEFSETVGFSIKGPNKTALFIPDINKWSQWERNIADQVQASDYALIDATFYDNGELPGRDMSKIPHPFVTETMAALSTLSKEHRAKVWFIHMNHTNPLLNLNSEQAKVVRAQGYNIATTGLRLPL
;
A
#
# COMPACT_ATOMS: atom_id res chain seq x y z
N ASP A 1 2.51 15.25 8.01
CA ASP A 1 2.67 16.68 8.28
C ASP A 1 1.31 17.36 8.19
N GLU A 2 0.90 18.04 9.27
CA GLU A 2 -0.39 18.72 9.33
C GLU A 2 -0.53 19.89 8.36
N PHE A 3 0.61 20.41 7.87
CA PHE A 3 0.64 21.52 6.93
C PHE A 3 0.84 21.09 5.47
N SER A 4 0.99 19.79 5.23
CA SER A 4 1.17 19.24 3.88
C SER A 4 -0.08 18.53 3.45
N GLU A 5 -0.45 18.71 2.19
CA GLU A 5 -1.48 17.89 1.57
C GLU A 5 -0.84 16.64 1.00
N THR A 6 -1.34 15.48 1.41
CA THR A 6 -1.00 14.21 0.77
C THR A 6 -2.18 13.78 -0.08
N VAL A 7 -1.91 13.45 -1.34
CA VAL A 7 -2.95 13.13 -2.31
C VAL A 7 -2.69 11.81 -3.00
N GLY A 8 -3.76 11.14 -3.36
CA GLY A 8 -3.71 10.02 -4.29
C GLY A 8 -4.12 10.48 -5.68
N PHE A 9 -3.69 9.74 -6.68
CA PHE A 9 -3.99 10.02 -8.07
C PHE A 9 -4.69 8.84 -8.72
N SER A 10 -5.67 9.12 -9.56
CA SER A 10 -6.23 8.13 -10.48
C SER A 10 -5.66 8.40 -11.87
N ILE A 11 -4.95 7.43 -12.41
CA ILE A 11 -4.30 7.53 -13.72
C ILE A 11 -5.11 6.71 -14.70
N LYS A 12 -5.77 7.38 -15.63
CA LYS A 12 -6.63 6.73 -16.60
C LYS A 12 -5.91 6.57 -17.92
N GLY A 13 -5.64 5.31 -18.30
CA GLY A 13 -5.12 4.96 -19.61
C GLY A 13 -6.24 4.62 -20.59
N PRO A 14 -5.89 4.21 -21.82
CA PRO A 14 -6.90 3.87 -22.85
C PRO A 14 -7.74 2.65 -22.48
N ASN A 15 -7.22 1.72 -21.69
CA ASN A 15 -7.91 0.47 -21.37
C ASN A 15 -8.13 0.25 -19.88
N LYS A 16 -7.28 0.82 -19.02
CA LYS A 16 -7.29 0.55 -17.58
C LYS A 16 -6.98 1.80 -16.76
N THR A 17 -7.36 1.74 -15.49
CA THR A 17 -7.14 2.82 -14.52
C THR A 17 -6.24 2.32 -13.40
N ALA A 18 -5.23 3.12 -13.04
CA ALA A 18 -4.35 2.85 -11.91
C ALA A 18 -4.59 3.89 -10.81
N LEU A 19 -4.74 3.41 -9.59
CA LEU A 19 -4.75 4.24 -8.40
C LEU A 19 -3.30 4.34 -7.90
N PHE A 20 -2.81 5.55 -7.67
CA PHE A 20 -1.43 5.79 -7.26
C PHE A 20 -1.40 6.61 -5.98
N ILE A 21 -1.03 5.96 -4.87
CA ILE A 21 -1.00 6.58 -3.53
C ILE A 21 0.37 6.25 -2.90
N PRO A 22 1.44 6.97 -3.31
CA PRO A 22 2.81 6.63 -2.87
C PRO A 22 3.15 7.14 -1.48
N ASP A 23 2.40 8.12 -0.97
CA ASP A 23 2.68 8.78 0.30
C ASP A 23 1.37 9.31 0.86
N ILE A 24 0.89 8.71 1.91
CA ILE A 24 -0.43 9.03 2.48
C ILE A 24 -0.40 8.89 4.00
N ASN A 25 -1.28 9.59 4.68
CA ASN A 25 -1.49 9.45 6.12
C ASN A 25 -2.35 8.21 6.42
N LYS A 26 -2.56 7.91 7.69
CA LYS A 26 -3.38 6.76 8.11
C LYS A 26 -4.75 6.77 7.40
N TRP A 27 -5.22 5.59 7.00
CA TRP A 27 -6.51 5.46 6.30
C TRP A 27 -7.68 6.00 7.09
N SER A 28 -7.62 5.95 8.41
CA SER A 28 -8.65 6.52 9.28
C SER A 28 -8.82 8.03 9.13
N GLN A 29 -7.81 8.72 8.61
CA GLN A 29 -7.84 10.17 8.38
C GLN A 29 -8.12 10.53 6.92
N TRP A 30 -8.35 9.54 6.06
CA TRP A 30 -8.66 9.76 4.66
C TRP A 30 -10.17 9.87 4.47
N GLU A 31 -10.60 10.83 3.66
CA GLU A 31 -12.04 11.08 3.41
C GLU A 31 -12.70 9.95 2.62
N ARG A 32 -11.93 9.21 1.84
CA ARG A 32 -12.43 8.14 0.99
C ARG A 32 -12.11 6.77 1.61
N ASN A 33 -12.89 5.78 1.23
CA ASN A 33 -12.66 4.40 1.65
C ASN A 33 -11.68 3.73 0.70
N ILE A 34 -10.53 3.28 1.21
CA ILE A 34 -9.49 2.66 0.38
C ILE A 34 -9.97 1.38 -0.31
N ALA A 35 -10.78 0.57 0.36
CA ALA A 35 -11.31 -0.66 -0.23
C ALA A 35 -12.18 -0.35 -1.46
N ASP A 36 -13.04 0.68 -1.37
CA ASP A 36 -13.87 1.11 -2.49
C ASP A 36 -13.02 1.62 -3.65
N GLN A 37 -11.96 2.36 -3.36
CA GLN A 37 -11.06 2.90 -4.39
C GLN A 37 -10.29 1.79 -5.11
N VAL A 38 -9.81 0.78 -4.38
CA VAL A 38 -9.14 -0.38 -4.97
C VAL A 38 -10.10 -1.16 -5.85
N GLN A 39 -11.31 -1.40 -5.36
CA GLN A 39 -12.32 -2.14 -6.11
C GLN A 39 -12.68 -1.45 -7.43
N ALA A 40 -12.72 -0.13 -7.44
CA ALA A 40 -13.07 0.67 -8.62
C ALA A 40 -11.91 0.84 -9.62
N SER A 41 -10.69 0.44 -9.26
CA SER A 41 -9.51 0.57 -10.11
C SER A 41 -9.11 -0.79 -10.68
N ASP A 42 -8.24 -0.80 -11.70
CA ASP A 42 -7.64 -2.02 -12.23
C ASP A 42 -6.33 -2.35 -11.53
N TYR A 43 -5.58 -1.33 -11.16
CA TYR A 43 -4.36 -1.45 -10.38
C TYR A 43 -4.40 -0.45 -9.23
N ALA A 44 -3.75 -0.79 -8.11
CA ALA A 44 -3.60 0.13 -6.99
C ALA A 44 -2.17 0.04 -6.45
N LEU A 45 -1.40 1.12 -6.64
CA LEU A 45 -0.04 1.24 -6.13
C LEU A 45 -0.12 2.04 -4.84
N ILE A 46 0.14 1.39 -3.72
CA ILE A 46 -0.19 1.90 -2.39
C ILE A 46 1.05 2.01 -1.52
N ASP A 47 1.12 3.12 -0.77
CA ASP A 47 2.18 3.41 0.21
C ASP A 47 2.43 2.20 1.12
N ALA A 48 3.67 1.76 1.14
CA ALA A 48 4.15 0.69 2.00
C ALA A 48 5.45 1.09 2.69
N THR A 49 5.57 2.34 3.09
CA THR A 49 6.79 2.87 3.70
C THR A 49 7.26 1.99 4.86
N PHE A 50 6.36 1.61 5.76
CA PHE A 50 6.65 0.72 6.88
C PHE A 50 5.73 -0.49 6.86
N TYR A 51 6.27 -1.64 7.25
CA TYR A 51 5.49 -2.87 7.30
C TYR A 51 4.56 -2.88 8.52
N ASP A 52 5.12 -2.66 9.72
CA ASP A 52 4.37 -2.75 10.97
C ASP A 52 5.03 -1.92 12.07
N ASN A 53 4.33 -1.78 13.18
CA ASN A 53 4.87 -1.17 14.39
C ASN A 53 6.12 -1.94 14.85
N GLY A 54 7.09 -1.22 15.40
CA GLY A 54 8.33 -1.82 15.90
C GLY A 54 9.42 -1.96 14.86
N GLU A 55 9.17 -1.61 13.60
CA GLU A 55 10.19 -1.67 12.54
C GLU A 55 11.38 -0.72 12.83
N LEU A 56 11.10 0.40 13.49
CA LEU A 56 12.12 1.34 13.94
C LEU A 56 12.35 1.14 15.44
N PRO A 57 13.45 0.48 15.85
CA PRO A 57 13.69 0.17 17.26
C PRO A 57 13.77 1.43 18.13
N GLY A 58 13.16 1.40 19.31
CA GLY A 58 13.20 2.48 20.27
C GLY A 58 12.31 3.69 19.94
N ARG A 59 11.52 3.61 18.88
CA ARG A 59 10.61 4.69 18.48
C ARG A 59 9.15 4.27 18.62
N ASP A 60 8.31 5.21 19.07
CA ASP A 60 6.86 5.06 18.99
C ASP A 60 6.43 5.36 17.56
N MET A 61 6.04 4.31 16.83
CA MET A 61 5.65 4.44 15.44
C MET A 61 4.16 4.76 15.24
N SER A 62 3.37 4.80 16.32
CA SER A 62 1.92 5.00 16.21
C SER A 62 1.54 6.35 15.59
N LYS A 63 2.41 7.35 15.73
CA LYS A 63 2.19 8.71 15.23
C LYS A 63 2.83 8.98 13.86
N ILE A 64 3.50 8.00 13.29
CA ILE A 64 4.10 8.14 11.95
C ILE A 64 2.98 8.32 10.93
N PRO A 65 3.06 9.36 10.07
CA PRO A 65 1.96 9.68 9.14
C PRO A 65 1.99 8.82 7.86
N HIS A 66 2.07 7.50 8.05
CA HIS A 66 1.95 6.52 6.98
C HIS A 66 1.14 5.33 7.51
N PRO A 67 0.25 4.75 6.70
CA PRO A 67 -0.36 3.48 7.09
C PRO A 67 0.70 2.39 7.04
N PHE A 68 0.72 1.51 8.04
CA PHE A 68 1.55 0.31 7.94
C PHE A 68 0.94 -0.64 6.91
N VAL A 69 1.76 -1.46 6.30
CA VAL A 69 1.27 -2.52 5.39
C VAL A 69 0.22 -3.39 6.09
N THR A 70 0.48 -3.73 7.36
CA THR A 70 -0.47 -4.52 8.16
C THR A 70 -1.81 -3.80 8.33
N GLU A 71 -1.81 -2.48 8.51
CA GLU A 71 -3.04 -1.69 8.58
C GLU A 71 -3.79 -1.68 7.25
N THR A 72 -3.05 -1.53 6.15
CA THR A 72 -3.64 -1.56 4.81
C THR A 72 -4.26 -2.92 4.50
N MET A 73 -3.55 -4.00 4.82
CA MET A 73 -4.09 -5.36 4.63
C MET A 73 -5.36 -5.57 5.47
N ALA A 74 -5.40 -5.05 6.70
CA ALA A 74 -6.60 -5.10 7.53
C ALA A 74 -7.77 -4.33 6.90
N ALA A 75 -7.50 -3.12 6.38
CA ALA A 75 -8.52 -2.30 5.71
C ALA A 75 -9.05 -2.94 4.44
N LEU A 76 -8.24 -3.74 3.75
CA LEU A 76 -8.61 -4.42 2.50
C LEU A 76 -9.06 -5.87 2.69
N SER A 77 -9.11 -6.36 3.93
CA SER A 77 -9.40 -7.77 4.23
C SER A 77 -10.78 -8.23 3.78
N THR A 78 -11.74 -7.30 3.62
CA THR A 78 -13.09 -7.60 3.15
C THR A 78 -13.16 -7.83 1.64
N LEU A 79 -12.12 -7.43 0.90
CA LEU A 79 -12.08 -7.61 -0.54
C LEU A 79 -11.79 -9.07 -0.92
N SER A 80 -12.31 -9.52 -2.05
CA SER A 80 -11.96 -10.81 -2.62
C SER A 80 -10.48 -10.87 -2.98
N LYS A 81 -9.93 -12.08 -3.13
CA LYS A 81 -8.55 -12.25 -3.61
C LYS A 81 -8.34 -11.60 -4.98
N GLU A 82 -9.36 -11.61 -5.84
CA GLU A 82 -9.29 -10.97 -7.15
C GLU A 82 -9.04 -9.46 -7.02
N HIS A 83 -9.73 -8.79 -6.11
CA HIS A 83 -9.52 -7.37 -5.87
C HIS A 83 -8.21 -7.09 -5.14
N ARG A 84 -7.82 -7.94 -4.19
CA ARG A 84 -6.52 -7.80 -3.51
C ARG A 84 -5.34 -7.95 -4.47
N ALA A 85 -5.49 -8.78 -5.50
CA ALA A 85 -4.44 -8.96 -6.52
C ALA A 85 -4.16 -7.71 -7.36
N LYS A 86 -5.02 -6.70 -7.30
CA LYS A 86 -4.81 -5.39 -7.94
C LYS A 86 -3.78 -4.54 -7.20
N VAL A 87 -3.52 -4.85 -5.93
CA VAL A 87 -2.68 -4.03 -5.04
C VAL A 87 -1.21 -4.36 -5.24
N TRP A 88 -0.40 -3.32 -5.42
CA TRP A 88 1.05 -3.36 -5.49
C TRP A 88 1.59 -2.42 -4.43
N PHE A 89 2.29 -2.97 -3.43
CA PHE A 89 2.92 -2.16 -2.40
C PHE A 89 4.20 -1.52 -2.92
N ILE A 90 4.32 -0.21 -2.71
CA ILE A 90 5.42 0.62 -3.22
C ILE A 90 5.99 1.50 -2.11
N HIS A 91 7.09 2.20 -2.39
CA HIS A 91 7.63 3.25 -1.52
C HIS A 91 8.15 2.72 -0.18
N MET A 92 8.77 1.53 -0.16
CA MET A 92 9.29 0.92 1.05
C MET A 92 10.51 1.66 1.59
N ASN A 93 10.52 1.97 2.91
CA ASN A 93 11.68 2.46 3.60
C ASN A 93 12.78 1.38 3.65
N HIS A 94 14.04 1.78 3.79
CA HIS A 94 15.16 0.83 3.83
C HIS A 94 15.07 -0.18 4.99
N THR A 95 14.29 0.10 6.04
CA THR A 95 14.06 -0.81 7.17
C THR A 95 12.95 -1.83 6.90
N ASN A 96 12.22 -1.68 5.81
CA ASN A 96 11.03 -2.50 5.55
C ASN A 96 11.41 -3.93 5.13
N PRO A 97 10.93 -4.96 5.84
CA PRO A 97 11.24 -6.35 5.50
C PRO A 97 10.73 -6.77 4.11
N LEU A 98 9.77 -6.04 3.52
CA LEU A 98 9.27 -6.35 2.17
C LEU A 98 10.33 -6.14 1.08
N LEU A 99 11.42 -5.43 1.37
CA LEU A 99 12.55 -5.31 0.45
C LEU A 99 13.27 -6.64 0.24
N ASN A 100 13.15 -7.58 1.19
CA ASN A 100 13.60 -8.95 1.03
C ASN A 100 12.41 -9.84 0.68
N LEU A 101 12.30 -10.25 -0.58
CA LEU A 101 11.18 -11.06 -1.05
C LEU A 101 11.12 -12.46 -0.40
N ASN A 102 12.20 -12.88 0.25
CA ASN A 102 12.25 -14.15 1.00
C ASN A 102 11.94 -13.98 2.47
N SER A 103 11.66 -12.76 2.95
CA SER A 103 11.26 -12.53 4.35
C SER A 103 9.92 -13.18 4.65
N GLU A 104 9.68 -13.51 5.93
CA GLU A 104 8.39 -14.04 6.36
C GLU A 104 7.27 -13.03 6.10
N GLN A 105 7.55 -11.75 6.29
CA GLN A 105 6.58 -10.68 6.03
C GLN A 105 6.19 -10.62 4.55
N ALA A 106 7.16 -10.72 3.64
CA ALA A 106 6.89 -10.75 2.21
C ALA A 106 6.04 -11.96 1.82
N LYS A 107 6.31 -13.12 2.43
CA LYS A 107 5.53 -14.33 2.21
C LYS A 107 4.08 -14.16 2.68
N VAL A 108 3.87 -13.53 3.83
CA VAL A 108 2.53 -13.25 4.36
C VAL A 108 1.76 -12.35 3.40
N VAL A 109 2.37 -11.27 2.92
CA VAL A 109 1.74 -10.34 1.98
C VAL A 109 1.27 -11.08 0.72
N ARG A 110 2.15 -11.86 0.11
CA ARG A 110 1.80 -12.63 -1.09
C ARG A 110 0.75 -13.71 -0.83
N ALA A 111 0.83 -14.37 0.33
CA ALA A 111 -0.15 -15.42 0.70
C ALA A 111 -1.55 -14.84 0.85
N GLN A 112 -1.68 -13.57 1.25
CA GLN A 112 -2.97 -12.89 1.34
C GLN A 112 -3.45 -12.34 -0.01
N GLY A 113 -2.69 -12.51 -1.07
CA GLY A 113 -3.08 -12.16 -2.43
C GLY A 113 -2.58 -10.80 -2.93
N TYR A 114 -1.78 -10.09 -2.14
CA TYR A 114 -1.21 -8.79 -2.54
C TYR A 114 0.11 -8.98 -3.27
N ASN A 115 0.55 -7.92 -3.95
CA ASN A 115 1.81 -7.90 -4.69
C ASN A 115 2.79 -6.89 -4.07
N ILE A 116 4.07 -7.16 -4.21
CA ILE A 116 5.15 -6.28 -3.81
C ILE A 116 5.85 -5.80 -5.08
N ALA A 117 5.85 -4.49 -5.31
CA ALA A 117 6.50 -3.93 -6.50
C ALA A 117 8.02 -4.03 -6.39
N THR A 118 8.66 -4.29 -7.51
CA THR A 118 10.11 -4.28 -7.64
C THR A 118 10.50 -3.31 -8.76
N THR A 119 11.77 -2.90 -8.77
CA THR A 119 12.30 -2.00 -9.80
C THR A 119 12.03 -2.58 -11.19
N GLY A 120 11.50 -1.77 -12.08
CA GLY A 120 11.20 -2.17 -13.45
C GLY A 120 9.80 -2.73 -13.67
N LEU A 121 8.95 -2.74 -12.63
CA LEU A 121 7.55 -3.15 -12.79
C LEU A 121 6.87 -2.31 -13.87
N ARG A 122 6.15 -2.99 -14.75
CA ARG A 122 5.32 -2.37 -15.79
C ARG A 122 3.91 -2.90 -15.70
N LEU A 123 2.94 -1.99 -15.69
CA LEU A 123 1.51 -2.30 -15.66
C LEU A 123 0.85 -1.63 -16.88
N PRO A 124 0.35 -2.42 -17.83
CA PRO A 124 -0.25 -1.84 -19.04
C PRO A 124 -1.59 -1.15 -18.70
N LEU A 125 -1.77 0.04 -19.23
CA LEU A 125 -2.98 0.84 -19.09
C LEU A 125 -3.75 0.92 -20.41
#